data_d904e4f420a124dccb0833cfbc712e39
#
_entry.id   d904e4f420a124dccb0833cfbc712e39
#
_cell.length_a   1.000
_cell.length_b   1.000
_cell.length_c   1.000
_cell.angle_alpha   90.00
_cell.angle_beta   90.00
_cell.angle_gamma   90.00
#
_symmetry.space_group_name_H-M   'P 1'
#
loop_
_entity.id
_entity.type
_entity.pdbx_description
1 polymer ?
#
loop_
_entity_poly.entity_id
_entity_poly.type
_entity_poly.pdbx_seq_one_letter_code
_entity_poly.pdbx_strand_id
1 'polypeptide(L)'
;ASYTHNMVLYSLPKNEGENCLHGGPKGMQVQNWNYVTNLNDDYVETKFSRRLYSSVDGFPGDVTVSISYRLNNNNRLTILFEAFDVTESTVFNPTNHVYFNLSDKQDLSSHELQIYSDYRLELDSELIPTGQKINVDGTNYDFRKTTDLLPRIEANNGFDDAFVVGGETCDHVKEVAILHDKESGDGIEIFSNRNGLVIYTMDNIEDNIYFARDRGTIAKGREAIAMEAQTLPDAVNHRDFGDIILEEGHSVSYEIGFQYFNSSK
;
A
#
# COMPACT_ATOMS: atom_id res chain seq x y z
N ALA A 1 -0.66 -19.16 7.81
CA ALA A 1 0.19 -17.99 8.04
C ALA A 1 1.48 -18.38 8.74
N SER A 2 2.56 -18.54 7.99
CA SER A 2 3.90 -18.87 8.53
C SER A 2 4.99 -18.53 7.55
N TYR A 3 6.22 -18.41 8.03
CA TYR A 3 7.42 -18.28 7.22
C TYR A 3 8.61 -18.95 7.90
N THR A 4 9.67 -19.22 7.14
CA THR A 4 10.90 -19.79 7.68
C THR A 4 12.05 -18.80 7.52
N HIS A 5 12.72 -18.46 8.64
CA HIS A 5 13.92 -17.64 8.66
C HIS A 5 15.00 -18.34 9.50
N ASN A 6 16.25 -18.43 9.00
CA ASN A 6 17.38 -19.09 9.67
C ASN A 6 17.04 -20.50 10.17
N MET A 7 16.31 -21.30 9.39
CA MET A 7 15.84 -22.66 9.71
C MET A 7 14.83 -22.74 10.88
N VAL A 8 14.30 -21.62 11.34
CA VAL A 8 13.23 -21.55 12.34
C VAL A 8 11.93 -21.25 11.63
N LEU A 9 10.89 -22.03 11.93
CA LEU A 9 9.52 -21.80 11.46
C LEU A 9 8.81 -20.85 12.42
N TYR A 10 8.36 -19.72 11.92
CA TYR A 10 7.54 -18.75 12.63
C TYR A 10 6.08 -18.88 12.18
N SER A 11 5.18 -19.02 13.13
CA SER A 11 3.73 -19.02 12.88
C SER A 11 3.17 -17.64 13.21
N LEU A 12 2.37 -17.08 12.32
CA LEU A 12 1.74 -15.77 12.47
C LEU A 12 0.25 -15.90 12.83
N PRO A 13 -0.34 -14.90 13.49
CA PRO A 13 -1.77 -14.86 13.74
C PRO A 13 -2.58 -14.92 12.46
N LYS A 14 -3.57 -15.79 12.39
CA LYS A 14 -4.49 -15.91 11.25
C LYS A 14 -5.70 -15.02 11.47
N ASN A 15 -6.11 -14.28 10.43
CA ASN A 15 -7.31 -13.44 10.48
C ASN A 15 -8.13 -13.46 9.19
N GLU A 16 -7.62 -14.18 8.17
CA GLU A 16 -8.34 -14.43 6.93
C GLU A 16 -8.07 -15.85 6.47
N GLY A 17 -9.02 -16.77 6.74
CA GLY A 17 -8.81 -18.20 6.52
C GLY A 17 -7.54 -18.71 7.22
N GLU A 18 -6.60 -19.24 6.45
CA GLU A 18 -5.30 -19.72 6.93
C GLU A 18 -4.21 -18.63 6.86
N ASN A 19 -4.54 -17.40 6.42
CA ASN A 19 -3.59 -16.34 6.12
C ASN A 19 -3.52 -15.26 7.20
N CYS A 20 -2.42 -14.50 7.20
CA CYS A 20 -2.23 -13.31 8.02
C CYS A 20 -2.34 -12.07 7.14
N LEU A 21 -3.52 -11.45 7.10
CA LEU A 21 -3.78 -10.25 6.33
C LEU A 21 -3.50 -9.00 7.18
N HIS A 22 -2.87 -7.98 6.58
CA HIS A 22 -2.61 -6.66 7.16
C HIS A 22 -1.93 -6.68 8.56
N GLY A 23 -1.06 -7.66 8.82
CA GLY A 23 -0.41 -7.80 10.12
C GLY A 23 -1.26 -8.46 11.20
N GLY A 24 -2.35 -9.13 10.80
CA GLY A 24 -3.21 -9.89 11.69
C GLY A 24 -4.18 -9.04 12.54
N PRO A 25 -4.91 -9.66 13.46
CA PRO A 25 -6.01 -9.03 14.22
C PRO A 25 -5.53 -7.97 15.22
N LYS A 26 -4.24 -7.91 15.50
CA LYS A 26 -3.57 -6.98 16.41
C LYS A 26 -2.46 -6.17 15.76
N GLY A 27 -2.49 -6.05 14.43
CA GLY A 27 -1.52 -5.30 13.64
C GLY A 27 -1.52 -3.79 13.94
N MET A 28 -0.68 -3.06 13.24
CA MET A 28 -0.46 -1.61 13.47
C MET A 28 -1.74 -0.77 13.35
N GLN A 29 -2.67 -1.16 12.49
CA GLN A 29 -3.93 -0.45 12.20
C GLN A 29 -4.90 -0.37 13.38
N VAL A 30 -4.81 -1.29 14.35
CA VAL A 30 -5.69 -1.31 15.54
C VAL A 30 -4.98 -0.86 16.81
N GLN A 31 -3.74 -0.36 16.71
CA GLN A 31 -2.98 0.11 17.85
C GLN A 31 -3.24 1.59 18.14
N ASN A 32 -3.11 1.99 19.41
CA ASN A 32 -3.10 3.40 19.80
C ASN A 32 -1.68 3.97 19.70
N TRP A 33 -1.53 5.10 19.05
CA TRP A 33 -0.24 5.73 18.79
C TRP A 33 -0.04 6.99 19.62
N ASN A 34 1.18 7.21 20.11
CA ASN A 34 1.59 8.53 20.57
C ASN A 34 1.89 9.39 19.35
N TYR A 35 1.68 10.69 19.43
CA TYR A 35 2.01 11.58 18.32
C TYR A 35 2.57 12.91 18.77
N VAL A 36 3.34 13.54 17.89
CA VAL A 36 3.85 14.91 18.00
C VAL A 36 3.65 15.58 16.65
N THR A 37 3.14 16.82 16.67
CA THR A 37 2.98 17.64 15.47
C THR A 37 3.95 18.81 15.50
N ASN A 38 4.69 18.99 14.40
CA ASN A 38 5.61 20.09 14.14
C ASN A 38 5.08 20.97 13.00
N LEU A 39 5.12 22.25 13.18
CA LEU A 39 4.72 23.25 12.19
C LEU A 39 5.92 24.15 11.90
N ASN A 40 6.18 24.42 10.63
CA ASN A 40 7.10 25.45 10.18
C ASN A 40 6.60 26.08 8.87
N ASP A 41 7.35 27.01 8.31
CA ASP A 41 6.92 27.77 7.13
C ASP A 41 6.84 26.91 5.86
N ASP A 42 7.54 25.76 5.80
CA ASP A 42 7.66 24.94 4.61
C ASP A 42 6.73 23.72 4.63
N TYR A 43 6.41 23.19 5.82
CA TYR A 43 5.58 21.98 5.95
C TYR A 43 4.92 21.87 7.33
N VAL A 44 3.90 21.03 7.38
CA VAL A 44 3.37 20.43 8.60
C VAL A 44 3.75 18.96 8.66
N GLU A 45 4.18 18.50 9.83
CA GLU A 45 4.50 17.09 10.05
C GLU A 45 3.84 16.58 11.33
N THR A 46 3.21 15.41 11.25
CA THR A 46 2.78 14.65 12.43
C THR A 46 3.52 13.32 12.44
N LYS A 47 4.32 13.11 13.48
CA LYS A 47 5.03 11.86 13.71
C LYS A 47 4.30 11.04 14.77
N PHE A 48 3.83 9.86 14.38
CA PHE A 48 3.27 8.85 15.26
C PHE A 48 4.40 7.90 15.69
N SER A 49 4.33 7.41 16.93
CA SER A 49 5.32 6.45 17.43
C SER A 49 4.69 5.44 18.38
N ARG A 50 5.17 4.19 18.31
CA ARG A 50 4.75 3.11 19.20
C ARG A 50 5.81 2.03 19.32
N ARG A 51 5.91 1.43 20.51
CA ARG A 51 6.54 0.13 20.72
C ARG A 51 5.52 -0.95 20.45
N LEU A 52 5.78 -1.82 19.48
CA LEU A 52 5.01 -3.04 19.22
C LEU A 52 5.65 -4.18 20.02
N TYR A 53 4.81 -5.02 20.58
CA TYR A 53 5.23 -6.12 21.46
C TYR A 53 4.80 -7.45 20.85
N SER A 54 5.73 -8.39 20.72
CA SER A 54 5.50 -9.75 20.23
C SER A 54 4.41 -10.49 20.99
N SER A 55 4.29 -10.21 22.29
CA SER A 55 3.22 -10.76 23.15
C SER A 55 1.82 -10.24 22.80
N VAL A 56 1.72 -9.18 22.00
CA VAL A 56 0.44 -8.54 21.61
C VAL A 56 0.08 -8.87 20.17
N ASP A 57 0.97 -8.61 19.22
CA ASP A 57 0.70 -8.77 17.78
C ASP A 57 1.04 -10.17 17.25
N GLY A 58 1.86 -10.95 18.00
CA GLY A 58 2.24 -12.31 17.64
C GLY A 58 3.36 -12.41 16.60
N PHE A 59 3.98 -11.27 16.22
CA PHE A 59 5.18 -11.28 15.39
C PHE A 59 6.43 -11.48 16.27
N PRO A 60 7.52 -12.07 15.74
CA PRO A 60 8.76 -12.23 16.51
C PRO A 60 9.33 -10.88 16.91
N GLY A 61 9.90 -10.82 18.11
CA GLY A 61 10.58 -9.65 18.65
C GLY A 61 9.69 -8.45 18.93
N ASP A 62 10.21 -7.56 19.75
CA ASP A 62 9.60 -6.25 19.97
C ASP A 62 10.29 -5.25 19.07
N VAL A 63 9.53 -4.29 18.50
CA VAL A 63 10.04 -3.29 17.59
C VAL A 63 9.44 -1.92 17.90
N THR A 64 10.25 -0.86 17.81
CA THR A 64 9.75 0.52 17.86
C THR A 64 9.49 0.97 16.43
N VAL A 65 8.26 1.43 16.19
CA VAL A 65 7.84 1.95 14.87
C VAL A 65 7.51 3.43 14.99
N SER A 66 7.95 4.21 14.01
CA SER A 66 7.46 5.57 13.82
C SER A 66 6.93 5.76 12.39
N ILE A 67 5.86 6.56 12.27
CA ILE A 67 5.24 6.90 10.98
C ILE A 67 5.07 8.41 10.95
N SER A 68 5.78 9.08 10.03
CA SER A 68 5.71 10.53 9.85
C SER A 68 4.89 10.87 8.62
N TYR A 69 3.86 11.68 8.79
CA TYR A 69 3.08 12.30 7.70
C TYR A 69 3.52 13.74 7.56
N ARG A 70 4.14 14.09 6.42
CA ARG A 70 4.62 15.44 6.12
C ARG A 70 3.96 15.99 4.87
N LEU A 71 3.18 17.06 5.02
CA LEU A 71 2.59 17.81 3.91
C LEU A 71 3.35 19.12 3.73
N ASN A 72 3.88 19.36 2.53
CA ASN A 72 4.62 20.57 2.19
C ASN A 72 3.79 21.57 1.35
N ASN A 73 4.34 22.76 1.14
CA ASN A 73 3.70 23.84 0.37
C ASN A 73 3.58 23.56 -1.15
N ASN A 74 4.19 22.47 -1.64
CA ASN A 74 4.12 22.04 -3.05
C ASN A 74 3.05 20.95 -3.25
N ASN A 75 2.10 20.79 -2.32
CA ASN A 75 1.04 19.78 -2.34
C ASN A 75 1.58 18.33 -2.35
N ARG A 76 2.74 18.09 -1.75
CA ARG A 76 3.30 16.74 -1.59
C ARG A 76 3.12 16.27 -0.16
N LEU A 77 2.42 15.16 -0.01
CA LEU A 77 2.35 14.38 1.22
C LEU A 77 3.41 13.28 1.16
N THR A 78 4.33 13.26 2.12
CA THR A 78 5.29 12.17 2.30
C THR A 78 4.95 11.40 3.56
N ILE A 79 4.88 10.07 3.46
CA ILE A 79 4.72 9.14 4.58
C ILE A 79 6.04 8.39 4.73
N LEU A 80 6.70 8.56 5.87
CA LEU A 80 7.94 7.88 6.22
C LEU A 80 7.67 6.85 7.31
N PHE A 81 7.91 5.59 7.02
CA PHE A 81 7.85 4.48 7.97
C PHE A 81 9.27 4.15 8.42
N GLU A 82 9.49 4.09 9.72
CA GLU A 82 10.78 3.70 10.32
C GLU A 82 10.53 2.61 11.36
N ALA A 83 11.39 1.59 11.37
CA ALA A 83 11.41 0.57 12.41
C ALA A 83 12.81 0.41 12.97
N PHE A 84 12.95 0.36 14.29
CA PHE A 84 14.20 0.33 15.02
C PHE A 84 14.03 -0.29 16.41
N ASP A 85 15.12 -0.44 17.19
CA ASP A 85 15.11 -1.08 18.51
C ASP A 85 14.51 -2.50 18.49
N VAL A 86 14.93 -3.29 17.51
CA VAL A 86 14.45 -4.64 17.28
C VAL A 86 15.14 -5.61 18.23
N THR A 87 14.36 -6.39 19.00
CA THR A 87 14.90 -7.32 20.01
C THR A 87 15.11 -8.75 19.51
N GLU A 88 14.52 -9.09 18.37
CA GLU A 88 14.65 -10.37 17.68
C GLU A 88 14.31 -10.14 16.20
N SER A 89 14.92 -10.87 15.27
CA SER A 89 14.61 -10.75 13.84
C SER A 89 13.13 -10.96 13.56
N THR A 90 12.52 -9.99 12.86
CA THR A 90 11.08 -9.96 12.57
C THR A 90 10.82 -9.61 11.11
N VAL A 91 9.56 -9.50 10.70
CA VAL A 91 9.15 -9.02 9.39
C VAL A 91 8.56 -7.61 9.49
N PHE A 92 8.91 -6.73 8.53
CA PHE A 92 8.37 -5.37 8.49
C PHE A 92 8.10 -4.92 7.05
N ASN A 93 6.81 -4.88 6.68
CA ASN A 93 6.35 -4.48 5.36
C ASN A 93 5.13 -3.55 5.44
N PRO A 94 5.30 -2.32 5.96
CA PRO A 94 4.19 -1.38 6.10
C PRO A 94 3.77 -0.78 4.77
N THR A 95 2.50 -0.41 4.67
CA THR A 95 1.95 0.41 3.59
C THR A 95 0.88 1.36 4.12
N ASN A 96 0.30 2.19 3.24
CA ASN A 96 -0.83 3.04 3.52
C ASN A 96 -2.00 2.64 2.61
N HIS A 97 -3.10 2.20 3.22
CA HIS A 97 -4.29 1.70 2.51
C HIS A 97 -5.32 2.83 2.28
N VAL A 98 -4.87 3.95 1.72
CA VAL A 98 -5.75 5.06 1.38
C VAL A 98 -6.50 4.79 0.09
N TYR A 99 -7.79 5.13 0.07
CA TYR A 99 -8.62 5.06 -1.11
C TYR A 99 -8.72 6.42 -1.80
N PHE A 100 -8.55 6.42 -3.12
CA PHE A 100 -8.67 7.61 -3.96
C PHE A 100 -9.92 7.55 -4.83
N ASN A 101 -10.65 8.66 -4.89
CA ASN A 101 -11.54 9.04 -5.94
C ASN A 101 -11.42 10.56 -6.09
N LEU A 102 -10.90 11.01 -7.23
CA LEU A 102 -10.55 12.41 -7.51
C LEU A 102 -11.71 13.19 -8.14
N SER A 103 -12.85 12.53 -8.38
CA SER A 103 -14.05 13.13 -8.95
C SER A 103 -15.14 13.39 -7.90
N ASP A 104 -16.19 14.12 -8.27
CA ASP A 104 -17.41 14.29 -7.48
C ASP A 104 -18.41 13.14 -7.66
N LYS A 105 -18.06 12.10 -8.43
CA LYS A 105 -18.90 10.94 -8.72
C LYS A 105 -18.71 9.83 -7.72
N GLN A 106 -19.72 8.97 -7.58
CA GLN A 106 -19.63 7.71 -6.83
C GLN A 106 -19.20 6.55 -7.75
N ASP A 107 -18.25 6.79 -8.64
CA ASP A 107 -17.62 5.80 -9.51
C ASP A 107 -16.25 6.29 -10.01
N LEU A 108 -15.55 5.44 -10.75
CA LEU A 108 -14.25 5.73 -11.34
C LEU A 108 -14.32 5.95 -12.87
N SER A 109 -15.48 6.37 -13.40
CA SER A 109 -15.74 6.44 -14.85
C SER A 109 -14.89 7.48 -15.58
N SER A 110 -14.47 8.55 -14.90
CA SER A 110 -13.63 9.60 -15.45
C SER A 110 -12.14 9.42 -15.15
N HIS A 111 -11.77 8.37 -14.41
CA HIS A 111 -10.39 8.15 -14.00
C HIS A 111 -9.56 7.41 -15.05
N GLU A 112 -8.32 7.81 -15.15
CA GLU A 112 -7.25 7.15 -15.91
C GLU A 112 -6.15 6.74 -14.94
N LEU A 113 -5.54 5.59 -15.21
CA LEU A 113 -4.44 5.03 -14.42
C LEU A 113 -3.23 4.76 -15.31
N GLN A 114 -2.04 5.08 -14.80
CA GLN A 114 -0.77 4.61 -15.33
C GLN A 114 0.04 3.97 -14.20
N ILE A 115 0.63 2.80 -14.46
CA ILE A 115 1.53 2.08 -13.53
C ILE A 115 2.81 1.74 -14.30
N TYR A 116 3.95 2.12 -13.76
CA TYR A 116 5.26 1.86 -14.37
C TYR A 116 5.74 0.43 -14.10
N SER A 117 5.01 -0.54 -14.66
CA SER A 117 5.29 -1.95 -14.47
C SER A 117 5.03 -2.78 -15.72
N ASP A 118 5.97 -3.67 -16.04
CA ASP A 118 5.82 -4.69 -17.09
C ASP A 118 5.23 -6.00 -16.55
N TYR A 119 5.14 -6.17 -15.22
CA TYR A 119 4.74 -7.42 -14.59
C TYR A 119 3.79 -7.18 -13.41
N ARG A 120 2.85 -8.11 -13.24
CA ARG A 120 2.08 -8.29 -12.02
C ARG A 120 2.40 -9.65 -11.40
N LEU A 121 2.06 -9.86 -10.14
CA LEU A 121 2.13 -11.17 -9.53
C LEU A 121 0.98 -12.07 -9.99
N GLU A 122 1.26 -13.36 -10.15
CA GLU A 122 0.23 -14.37 -10.22
C GLU A 122 -0.28 -14.65 -8.80
N LEU A 123 -1.61 -14.72 -8.66
CA LEU A 123 -2.27 -15.01 -7.39
C LEU A 123 -3.02 -16.34 -7.51
N ASP A 124 -3.08 -17.09 -6.42
CA ASP A 124 -3.92 -18.27 -6.30
C ASP A 124 -5.39 -17.92 -5.98
N SER A 125 -6.21 -18.92 -5.70
CA SER A 125 -7.64 -18.74 -5.39
C SER A 125 -7.90 -18.06 -4.03
N GLU A 126 -6.90 -17.94 -3.17
CA GLU A 126 -6.95 -17.21 -1.90
C GLU A 126 -6.30 -15.82 -2.00
N LEU A 127 -6.00 -15.36 -3.22
CA LEU A 127 -5.30 -14.11 -3.52
C LEU A 127 -3.86 -14.05 -2.96
N ILE A 128 -3.25 -15.21 -2.74
CA ILE A 128 -1.86 -15.32 -2.28
C ILE A 128 -0.93 -15.43 -3.49
N PRO A 129 0.20 -14.71 -3.52
CA PRO A 129 1.17 -14.82 -4.60
C PRO A 129 1.72 -16.24 -4.77
N THR A 130 1.73 -16.74 -6.02
CA THR A 130 2.28 -18.08 -6.36
C THR A 130 3.81 -18.07 -6.50
N GLY A 131 4.44 -16.90 -6.50
CA GLY A 131 5.85 -16.71 -6.80
C GLY A 131 6.11 -16.36 -8.28
N GLN A 132 5.10 -16.43 -9.15
CA GLN A 132 5.26 -16.12 -10.57
C GLN A 132 4.97 -14.65 -10.86
N LYS A 133 5.70 -14.07 -11.83
CA LYS A 133 5.49 -12.73 -12.38
C LYS A 133 4.92 -12.87 -13.79
N ILE A 134 3.74 -12.31 -14.04
CA ILE A 134 3.02 -12.38 -15.32
C ILE A 134 3.21 -11.05 -16.06
N ASN A 135 3.64 -11.12 -17.32
CA ASN A 135 3.77 -9.93 -18.16
C ASN A 135 2.38 -9.33 -18.46
N VAL A 136 2.26 -8.00 -18.33
CA VAL A 136 0.97 -7.29 -18.52
C VAL A 136 0.66 -6.98 -19.98
N ASP A 137 1.63 -7.12 -20.91
CA ASP A 137 1.49 -6.74 -22.30
C ASP A 137 0.29 -7.40 -22.99
N GLY A 138 -0.55 -6.56 -23.61
CA GLY A 138 -1.74 -7.03 -24.31
C GLY A 138 -2.87 -7.57 -23.42
N THR A 139 -2.80 -7.38 -22.09
CA THR A 139 -3.83 -7.81 -21.14
C THR A 139 -4.65 -6.62 -20.62
N ASN A 140 -5.71 -6.89 -19.86
CA ASN A 140 -6.47 -5.86 -19.15
C ASN A 140 -5.71 -5.23 -17.97
N TYR A 141 -4.53 -5.77 -17.62
CA TYR A 141 -3.61 -5.25 -16.61
C TYR A 141 -2.53 -4.33 -17.19
N ASP A 142 -2.55 -4.05 -18.48
CA ASP A 142 -1.56 -3.18 -19.14
C ASP A 142 -1.87 -1.70 -18.88
N PHE A 143 -1.32 -1.18 -17.79
CA PHE A 143 -1.36 0.22 -17.40
C PHE A 143 -0.03 0.94 -17.64
N ARG A 144 0.87 0.42 -18.47
CA ARG A 144 2.16 1.07 -18.79
C ARG A 144 1.99 2.43 -19.46
N LYS A 145 0.84 2.67 -20.07
CA LYS A 145 0.40 3.97 -20.58
C LYS A 145 -0.90 4.37 -19.91
N THR A 146 -1.13 5.67 -19.79
CA THR A 146 -2.39 6.22 -19.29
C THR A 146 -3.57 5.52 -19.97
N THR A 147 -4.44 4.91 -19.16
CA THR A 147 -5.51 4.03 -19.62
C THR A 147 -6.77 4.29 -18.81
N ASP A 148 -7.93 4.37 -19.49
CA ASP A 148 -9.24 4.48 -18.83
C ASP A 148 -9.43 3.34 -17.85
N LEU A 149 -9.75 3.68 -16.59
CA LEU A 149 -9.76 2.71 -15.48
C LEU A 149 -11.03 1.86 -15.48
N LEU A 150 -12.22 2.47 -15.62
CA LEU A 150 -13.49 1.75 -15.49
C LEU A 150 -13.63 0.57 -16.46
N PRO A 151 -13.31 0.65 -17.77
CA PRO A 151 -13.39 -0.50 -18.67
C PRO A 151 -12.50 -1.67 -18.25
N ARG A 152 -11.37 -1.39 -17.60
CA ARG A 152 -10.46 -2.43 -17.08
C ARG A 152 -11.02 -3.08 -15.82
N ILE A 153 -11.63 -2.29 -14.91
CA ILE A 153 -12.35 -2.80 -13.73
C ILE A 153 -13.47 -3.75 -14.16
N GLU A 154 -14.28 -3.34 -15.14
CA GLU A 154 -15.38 -4.16 -15.64
C GLU A 154 -14.90 -5.47 -16.30
N ALA A 155 -13.86 -5.39 -17.12
CA ALA A 155 -13.29 -6.55 -17.83
C ALA A 155 -12.66 -7.59 -16.89
N ASN A 156 -12.10 -7.15 -15.75
CA ASN A 156 -11.49 -8.03 -14.75
C ASN A 156 -12.41 -8.37 -13.59
N ASN A 157 -13.61 -7.78 -13.55
CA ASN A 157 -14.51 -7.84 -12.40
C ASN A 157 -13.88 -7.30 -11.10
N GLY A 158 -13.09 -6.21 -11.21
CA GLY A 158 -12.35 -5.58 -10.12
C GLY A 158 -10.85 -5.88 -10.18
N PHE A 159 -10.11 -5.24 -9.28
CA PHE A 159 -8.69 -5.47 -9.06
C PHE A 159 -8.42 -5.70 -7.58
N ASP A 160 -7.57 -6.67 -7.29
CA ASP A 160 -6.86 -6.89 -6.03
C ASP A 160 -5.50 -7.49 -6.40
N ASP A 161 -4.65 -6.68 -7.05
CA ASP A 161 -3.48 -7.16 -7.77
C ASP A 161 -2.22 -6.40 -7.40
N ALA A 162 -1.10 -7.10 -7.29
CA ALA A 162 0.22 -6.55 -7.01
C ALA A 162 1.06 -6.40 -8.29
N PHE A 163 1.48 -5.17 -8.60
CA PHE A 163 2.35 -4.82 -9.72
C PHE A 163 3.81 -4.69 -9.28
N VAL A 164 4.74 -5.13 -10.13
CA VAL A 164 6.18 -5.05 -9.89
C VAL A 164 6.69 -3.72 -10.43
N VAL A 165 6.81 -2.71 -9.59
CA VAL A 165 7.16 -1.33 -10.00
C VAL A 165 8.66 -1.01 -9.87
N GLY A 166 9.51 -1.96 -9.52
CA GLY A 166 10.94 -1.75 -9.32
C GLY A 166 11.77 -3.01 -9.38
N GLY A 167 13.09 -2.87 -9.27
CA GLY A 167 14.01 -3.97 -9.04
C GLY A 167 13.93 -4.48 -7.60
N GLU A 168 14.71 -5.53 -7.27
CA GLU A 168 14.73 -6.17 -5.93
C GLU A 168 15.03 -5.19 -4.79
N THR A 169 15.81 -4.16 -5.06
CA THR A 169 16.09 -3.05 -4.13
C THR A 169 15.91 -1.72 -4.84
N CYS A 170 15.14 -0.81 -4.28
CA CYS A 170 15.05 0.57 -4.70
C CYS A 170 15.68 1.45 -3.62
N ASP A 171 16.94 1.84 -3.82
CA ASP A 171 17.67 2.71 -2.87
C ASP A 171 17.21 4.18 -2.91
N HIS A 172 16.32 4.52 -3.84
CA HIS A 172 15.82 5.89 -4.00
C HIS A 172 14.32 5.90 -4.30
N VAL A 173 13.68 6.97 -3.86
CA VAL A 173 12.26 7.23 -4.14
C VAL A 173 12.09 7.57 -5.61
N LYS A 174 11.17 6.88 -6.28
CA LYS A 174 10.81 7.10 -7.67
C LYS A 174 9.30 7.11 -7.86
N GLU A 175 8.84 7.69 -8.94
CA GLU A 175 7.46 7.62 -9.37
C GLU A 175 7.11 6.19 -9.79
N VAL A 176 5.98 5.68 -9.29
CA VAL A 176 5.53 4.29 -9.53
C VAL A 176 4.17 4.24 -10.23
N ALA A 177 3.33 5.26 -10.05
CA ALA A 177 2.02 5.33 -10.70
C ALA A 177 1.47 6.76 -10.74
N ILE A 178 0.49 6.99 -11.62
CA ILE A 178 -0.31 8.22 -11.71
C ILE A 178 -1.78 7.83 -11.79
N LEU A 179 -2.61 8.43 -10.94
CA LEU A 179 -4.06 8.42 -11.04
C LEU A 179 -4.53 9.83 -11.43
N HIS A 180 -5.38 9.94 -12.43
CA HIS A 180 -5.86 11.22 -12.94
C HIS A 180 -7.36 11.16 -13.22
N ASP A 181 -8.09 12.21 -12.86
CA ASP A 181 -9.49 12.41 -13.25
C ASP A 181 -9.56 13.40 -14.45
N LYS A 182 -10.03 12.91 -15.60
CA LYS A 182 -10.12 13.68 -16.85
C LYS A 182 -11.07 14.87 -16.77
N GLU A 183 -12.10 14.79 -15.92
CA GLU A 183 -13.14 15.82 -15.86
C GLU A 183 -12.75 16.99 -14.96
N SER A 184 -12.18 16.72 -13.79
CA SER A 184 -11.71 17.76 -12.87
C SER A 184 -10.31 18.27 -13.21
N GLY A 185 -9.51 17.44 -13.86
CA GLY A 185 -8.08 17.65 -14.07
C GLY A 185 -7.23 17.34 -12.84
N ASP A 186 -7.82 16.86 -11.76
CA ASP A 186 -7.12 16.49 -10.54
C ASP A 186 -6.34 15.19 -10.73
N GLY A 187 -5.12 15.15 -10.20
CA GLY A 187 -4.24 14.00 -10.30
C GLY A 187 -3.39 13.78 -9.06
N ILE A 188 -2.97 12.55 -8.87
CA ILE A 188 -2.02 12.12 -7.85
C ILE A 188 -0.91 11.31 -8.51
N GLU A 189 0.33 11.77 -8.39
CA GLU A 189 1.52 10.97 -8.67
C GLU A 189 1.94 10.25 -7.41
N ILE A 190 2.25 8.96 -7.52
CA ILE A 190 2.65 8.10 -6.40
C ILE A 190 4.13 7.78 -6.51
N PHE A 191 4.83 7.99 -5.42
CA PHE A 191 6.28 7.78 -5.31
C PHE A 191 6.58 6.77 -4.22
N SER A 192 7.58 5.92 -4.43
CA SER A 192 8.06 5.01 -3.39
C SER A 192 9.49 4.56 -3.64
N ASN A 193 10.18 4.16 -2.57
CA ASN A 193 11.42 3.40 -2.62
C ASN A 193 11.18 1.89 -2.52
N ARG A 194 9.95 1.43 -2.77
CA ARG A 194 9.55 0.01 -2.71
C ARG A 194 9.35 -0.53 -4.13
N ASN A 195 9.33 -1.85 -4.27
CA ASN A 195 9.28 -2.55 -5.55
C ASN A 195 7.90 -3.08 -5.93
N GLY A 196 6.91 -2.92 -5.09
CA GLY A 196 5.53 -3.35 -5.31
C GLY A 196 4.53 -2.20 -5.20
N LEU A 197 3.46 -2.29 -5.97
CA LEU A 197 2.25 -1.48 -5.86
C LEU A 197 1.04 -2.40 -5.92
N VAL A 198 0.29 -2.48 -4.84
CA VAL A 198 -1.01 -3.18 -4.83
C VAL A 198 -2.09 -2.18 -5.20
N ILE A 199 -3.01 -2.57 -6.09
CA ILE A 199 -4.25 -1.84 -6.37
C ILE A 199 -5.45 -2.67 -5.95
N TYR A 200 -6.41 -2.03 -5.28
CA TYR A 200 -7.68 -2.66 -4.90
C TYR A 200 -8.84 -1.72 -5.21
N THR A 201 -9.84 -2.20 -5.94
CA THR A 201 -10.95 -1.38 -6.44
C THR A 201 -12.18 -1.36 -5.54
N MET A 202 -12.02 -1.67 -4.27
CA MET A 202 -13.11 -1.63 -3.28
C MET A 202 -14.33 -2.47 -3.71
N ASP A 203 -14.08 -3.67 -4.24
CA ASP A 203 -15.15 -4.54 -4.77
C ASP A 203 -16.06 -5.07 -3.66
N ASN A 204 -15.51 -5.33 -2.48
CA ASN A 204 -16.24 -5.81 -1.31
C ASN A 204 -16.42 -4.65 -0.32
N ILE A 205 -17.66 -4.21 -0.14
CA ILE A 205 -18.03 -3.21 0.85
C ILE A 205 -19.13 -3.77 1.74
N GLU A 206 -19.04 -3.53 3.05
CA GLU A 206 -20.08 -3.90 3.98
C GLU A 206 -21.37 -3.11 3.71
N ASP A 207 -22.52 -3.72 3.97
CA ASP A 207 -23.81 -3.07 3.85
C ASP A 207 -23.93 -1.86 4.80
N ASN A 208 -24.59 -0.80 4.34
CA ASN A 208 -24.88 0.41 5.11
C ASN A 208 -23.68 1.24 5.53
N ILE A 209 -22.57 1.19 4.81
CA ILE A 209 -21.48 2.16 4.94
C ILE A 209 -21.85 3.45 4.22
N TYR A 210 -21.51 4.60 4.84
CA TYR A 210 -21.76 5.95 4.32
C TYR A 210 -20.48 6.75 4.39
N PHE A 211 -20.07 7.31 3.27
CA PHE A 211 -18.93 8.23 3.27
C PHE A 211 -19.41 9.68 3.46
N ALA A 212 -18.73 10.43 4.34
CA ALA A 212 -19.03 11.83 4.57
C ALA A 212 -18.93 12.68 3.29
N ARG A 213 -18.02 12.33 2.39
CA ARG A 213 -17.84 12.90 1.07
C ARG A 213 -19.13 12.92 0.26
N ASP A 214 -19.91 11.84 0.30
CA ASP A 214 -21.10 11.62 -0.53
C ASP A 214 -22.40 12.05 0.16
N ARG A 215 -22.28 12.92 1.18
CA ARG A 215 -23.41 13.55 1.91
C ARG A 215 -24.42 12.55 2.48
N GLY A 216 -23.94 11.37 2.87
CA GLY A 216 -24.76 10.33 3.49
C GLY A 216 -25.50 9.43 2.48
N THR A 217 -25.06 9.39 1.23
CA THR A 217 -25.43 8.31 0.31
C THR A 217 -24.77 7.01 0.70
N ILE A 218 -25.45 5.89 0.46
CA ILE A 218 -24.89 4.56 0.70
C ILE A 218 -23.72 4.35 -0.25
N ALA A 219 -22.59 3.91 0.32
CA ALA A 219 -21.41 3.54 -0.44
C ALA A 219 -21.70 2.32 -1.33
N LYS A 220 -21.08 2.30 -2.50
CA LYS A 220 -21.15 1.20 -3.46
C LYS A 220 -19.77 0.65 -3.71
N GLY A 221 -19.67 -0.61 -4.05
CA GLY A 221 -18.42 -1.17 -4.53
C GLY A 221 -17.92 -0.39 -5.76
N ARG A 222 -16.60 -0.33 -5.92
CA ARG A 222 -15.92 0.32 -7.06
C ARG A 222 -16.06 1.84 -7.13
N GLU A 223 -16.32 2.48 -6.00
CA GLU A 223 -16.35 3.95 -5.91
C GLU A 223 -14.96 4.57 -5.77
N ALA A 224 -13.97 3.79 -5.36
CA ALA A 224 -12.62 4.27 -5.14
C ALA A 224 -11.58 3.17 -5.41
N ILE A 225 -10.33 3.57 -5.53
CA ILE A 225 -9.19 2.67 -5.71
C ILE A 225 -8.17 2.90 -4.60
N ALA A 226 -7.76 1.83 -3.92
CA ALA A 226 -6.57 1.84 -3.07
C ALA A 226 -5.32 1.64 -3.92
N MET A 227 -4.24 2.33 -3.55
CA MET A 227 -2.95 2.26 -4.25
C MET A 227 -1.85 2.20 -3.18
N GLU A 228 -1.31 1.01 -2.95
CA GLU A 228 -0.49 0.69 -1.81
C GLU A 228 0.93 0.35 -2.22
N ALA A 229 1.84 1.31 -2.08
CA ALA A 229 3.25 1.05 -2.35
C ALA A 229 3.88 0.28 -1.18
N GLN A 230 4.47 -0.88 -1.46
CA GLN A 230 5.06 -1.78 -0.48
C GLN A 230 6.12 -2.68 -1.13
N THR A 231 6.86 -3.47 -0.36
CA THR A 231 7.56 -4.62 -0.93
C THR A 231 6.51 -5.64 -1.36
N LEU A 232 6.73 -6.32 -2.47
CA LEU A 232 5.77 -7.28 -3.00
C LEU A 232 5.22 -8.18 -1.89
N PRO A 233 3.89 -8.42 -1.84
CA PRO A 233 3.28 -9.22 -0.79
C PRO A 233 3.86 -10.64 -0.77
N ASP A 234 3.88 -11.23 0.42
CA ASP A 234 4.46 -12.55 0.71
C ASP A 234 5.98 -12.68 0.40
N ALA A 235 6.72 -11.55 0.34
CA ALA A 235 8.16 -11.55 0.06
C ALA A 235 8.96 -12.42 1.04
N VAL A 236 8.48 -12.61 2.26
CA VAL A 236 9.13 -13.48 3.25
C VAL A 236 9.22 -14.95 2.80
N ASN A 237 8.30 -15.40 1.94
CA ASN A 237 8.26 -16.75 1.37
C ASN A 237 8.82 -16.79 -0.07
N HIS A 238 9.05 -15.65 -0.73
CA HIS A 238 9.54 -15.52 -2.10
C HIS A 238 10.76 -14.59 -2.18
N ARG A 239 11.96 -15.16 -2.19
CA ARG A 239 13.22 -14.38 -2.10
C ARG A 239 13.43 -13.35 -3.20
N ASP A 240 12.87 -13.57 -4.39
CA ASP A 240 12.95 -12.64 -5.53
C ASP A 240 11.90 -11.52 -5.48
N PHE A 241 11.08 -11.49 -4.43
CA PHE A 241 10.11 -10.40 -4.19
C PHE A 241 10.69 -9.25 -3.35
N GLY A 242 11.90 -9.40 -2.85
CA GLY A 242 12.58 -8.44 -1.98
C GLY A 242 12.69 -8.92 -0.55
N ASP A 243 13.41 -8.16 0.28
CA ASP A 243 13.65 -8.52 1.68
C ASP A 243 12.79 -7.64 2.59
N ILE A 244 12.04 -8.29 3.48
CA ILE A 244 11.22 -7.65 4.52
C ILE A 244 11.63 -8.13 5.91
N ILE A 245 12.70 -8.91 6.02
CA ILE A 245 13.27 -9.29 7.30
C ILE A 245 13.99 -8.09 7.91
N LEU A 246 13.62 -7.76 9.11
CA LEU A 246 14.30 -6.77 9.93
C LEU A 246 15.06 -7.50 11.04
N GLU A 247 16.38 -7.56 10.89
CA GLU A 247 17.26 -8.28 11.80
C GLU A 247 17.38 -7.58 13.16
N GLU A 248 17.66 -8.37 14.21
CA GLU A 248 17.91 -7.86 15.56
C GLU A 248 18.94 -6.73 15.56
N GLY A 249 18.64 -5.63 16.23
CA GLY A 249 19.52 -4.47 16.35
C GLY A 249 19.64 -3.62 15.08
N HIS A 250 18.99 -3.98 13.98
CA HIS A 250 18.97 -3.19 12.76
C HIS A 250 17.79 -2.21 12.73
N SER A 251 17.80 -1.32 11.74
CA SER A 251 16.73 -0.38 11.45
C SER A 251 16.46 -0.34 9.96
N VAL A 252 15.23 0.01 9.59
CA VAL A 252 14.81 0.18 8.20
C VAL A 252 13.90 1.40 8.05
N SER A 253 13.93 2.00 6.86
CA SER A 253 13.10 3.15 6.51
C SER A 253 12.48 2.96 5.13
N TYR A 254 11.17 3.26 5.02
CA TYR A 254 10.43 3.20 3.77
C TYR A 254 9.64 4.48 3.55
N GLU A 255 9.57 4.94 2.30
CA GLU A 255 8.89 6.17 1.94
C GLU A 255 7.79 5.93 0.90
N ILE A 256 6.63 6.56 1.13
CA ILE A 256 5.56 6.75 0.15
C ILE A 256 5.33 8.25 -0.01
N GLY A 257 5.30 8.72 -1.25
CA GLY A 257 4.97 10.10 -1.58
C GLY A 257 3.71 10.18 -2.42
N PHE A 258 2.85 11.14 -2.12
CA PHE A 258 1.68 11.52 -2.94
C PHE A 258 1.85 12.97 -3.37
N GLN A 259 1.99 13.22 -4.67
CA GLN A 259 2.08 14.56 -5.23
C GLN A 259 0.77 14.90 -5.93
N TYR A 260 0.00 15.83 -5.35
CA TYR A 260 -1.19 16.35 -6.01
C TYR A 260 -0.82 17.33 -7.12
N PHE A 261 -1.51 17.24 -8.25
CA PHE A 261 -1.48 18.21 -9.35
C PHE A 261 -2.89 18.45 -9.92
N ASN A 262 -3.05 19.54 -10.69
CA ASN A 262 -4.25 19.77 -11.49
C ASN A 262 -3.83 20.18 -12.91
N SER A 263 -4.20 19.40 -13.91
CA SER A 263 -3.82 19.58 -15.31
C SER A 263 -4.59 20.71 -16.05
N SER A 264 -5.61 21.27 -15.40
CA SER A 264 -6.44 22.36 -15.95
C SER A 264 -5.95 23.75 -15.56
N LYS A 265 -4.85 23.86 -14.78
CA LYS A 265 -4.30 25.14 -14.27
C LYS A 265 -2.96 25.48 -14.85
#